data_dd81789fc0456ba85dcfd051babc955c
#
_entry.id   dd81789fc0456ba85dcfd051babc955c
#
_cell.length_a   1.000
_cell.length_b   1.000
_cell.length_c   1.000
_cell.angle_alpha   90.00
_cell.angle_beta   90.00
_cell.angle_gamma   90.00
#
_symmetry.space_group_name_H-M   'P 1'
#
loop_
_entity.id
_entity.type
_entity.pdbx_description
1 polymer ?
#
loop_
_entity_poly.entity_id
_entity_poly.type
_entity_poly.pdbx_seq_one_letter_code
_entity_poly.pdbx_strand_id
1 'polypeptide(L)'
;MAYKKGQDRRQRVLFPDCIDEYVEADAPVRLFDAFVDNLKMNELGFVRSTPAETGTPGYDPRDLLKLYIYGYFYQVRSSRKLARECKCNVEVMWLLNKLTPDFRTISDFRKDNKKAITKVFKEFNKFCMGLKLFSKSYISIDGSKFKAVNAKDNNLTLSKLDDRIKRLDEHISIYMEELEAYDHEEGRKLSKDELQRKLDVCKERKERYEGYRDTLEESGESQISLTDPDSRLMKANEGFCVGYNVQTAVDAESHMIAGFLVTNSPTDHGQLTSVASEVKADYGVDVLESTADKGYECPEDHADALANGIVPNVIQRDGSCTEQVQFDYNEATITDEQKSSTNPEDLKACLEAAVIPEAYKDFLTDAQIVEVKEYTSDVAGSVVLKMTPEQMRAKALEGYFVRDAERNLVYCPQGEILRQKSIKRNGMIRYCNKLACKKCKCKCTIQKFKEADFNKDTLIKATEAKRKQLKEENKDKPKPPRMKVVKKVVRYVLHLDQNKMDNRKCLSEHPFGTMKRALGQYYFLLKGKLKVTAEMGLFCLSYNLRRAISLKGVPALIASLG
;
A
#
# COMPACT_ATOMS: atom_id res chain seq x y z
N MET A 1 26.74 28.14 -49.29
CA MET A 1 27.32 27.43 -48.12
C MET A 1 27.06 25.95 -48.29
N ALA A 2 28.04 25.06 -48.11
CA ALA A 2 27.85 23.62 -48.18
C ALA A 2 27.39 23.12 -46.79
N TYR A 3 26.49 22.09 -46.80
CA TYR A 3 26.10 21.43 -45.56
C TYR A 3 27.25 20.65 -44.94
N LYS A 4 27.29 20.54 -43.59
CA LYS A 4 28.22 19.67 -42.90
C LYS A 4 28.01 18.24 -43.35
N LYS A 5 29.05 17.53 -43.72
CA LYS A 5 29.00 16.13 -44.16
C LYS A 5 29.53 15.26 -43.03
N GLY A 6 28.78 14.18 -42.71
CA GLY A 6 29.26 13.12 -41.80
C GLY A 6 30.26 12.18 -42.48
N GLN A 7 30.80 11.25 -41.71
CA GLN A 7 31.68 10.19 -42.24
C GLN A 7 30.87 9.18 -43.05
N ASP A 8 31.55 8.59 -44.05
CA ASP A 8 30.93 7.51 -44.85
C ASP A 8 30.71 6.28 -43.95
N ARG A 9 29.50 5.74 -43.98
CA ARG A 9 29.11 4.54 -43.19
C ARG A 9 29.92 3.29 -43.52
N ARG A 10 30.62 3.26 -44.67
CA ARG A 10 31.45 2.16 -45.13
C ARG A 10 32.93 2.42 -44.96
N GLN A 11 33.30 3.60 -44.45
CA GLN A 11 34.69 3.96 -44.19
C GLN A 11 35.27 3.02 -43.11
N ARG A 12 36.35 2.33 -43.46
CA ARG A 12 37.12 1.56 -42.51
C ARG A 12 38.20 2.46 -41.91
N VAL A 13 38.29 2.51 -40.61
CA VAL A 13 39.36 3.20 -39.91
C VAL A 13 40.52 2.23 -39.62
N LEU A 14 41.76 2.70 -39.72
CA LEU A 14 42.92 1.86 -39.51
C LEU A 14 43.06 1.48 -38.03
N PHE A 15 42.72 2.42 -37.14
CA PHE A 15 42.63 2.22 -35.69
C PHE A 15 41.17 2.43 -35.30
N PRO A 16 40.47 1.40 -34.82
CA PRO A 16 39.09 1.55 -34.36
C PRO A 16 39.05 2.42 -33.10
N ASP A 17 38.13 3.34 -33.05
CA ASP A 17 37.86 4.19 -31.89
C ASP A 17 37.55 3.32 -30.64
N CYS A 18 38.03 3.79 -29.47
CA CYS A 18 37.66 3.16 -28.22
C CYS A 18 36.19 3.52 -27.88
N ILE A 19 35.40 2.54 -27.46
CA ILE A 19 33.99 2.81 -27.11
C ILE A 19 33.88 3.82 -25.96
N ASP A 20 34.88 3.93 -25.11
CA ASP A 20 34.92 4.87 -24.01
C ASP A 20 34.96 6.34 -24.49
N GLU A 21 35.50 6.61 -25.68
CA GLU A 21 35.56 7.94 -26.29
C GLU A 21 34.17 8.46 -26.75
N TYR A 22 33.21 7.56 -26.91
CA TYR A 22 31.83 7.89 -27.29
C TYR A 22 30.93 8.22 -26.12
N VAL A 23 31.39 8.04 -24.87
CA VAL A 23 30.62 8.29 -23.65
C VAL A 23 31.28 9.47 -22.91
N GLU A 24 30.54 10.56 -22.81
CA GLU A 24 31.03 11.76 -22.14
C GLU A 24 31.46 11.49 -20.69
N ALA A 25 32.44 12.25 -20.21
CA ALA A 25 32.98 12.08 -18.84
C ALA A 25 31.94 12.33 -17.74
N ASP A 26 30.94 13.15 -18.02
CA ASP A 26 29.82 13.48 -17.15
C ASP A 26 28.52 12.70 -17.47
N ALA A 27 28.60 11.71 -18.38
CA ALA A 27 27.44 10.87 -18.71
C ALA A 27 26.95 10.10 -17.48
N PRO A 28 25.63 10.09 -17.19
CA PRO A 28 25.06 9.40 -16.04
C PRO A 28 25.41 7.91 -15.95
N VAL A 29 25.63 7.25 -17.10
CA VAL A 29 25.97 5.82 -17.15
C VAL A 29 27.29 5.50 -16.45
N ARG A 30 28.24 6.44 -16.41
CA ARG A 30 29.49 6.28 -15.68
C ARG A 30 29.25 6.21 -14.15
N LEU A 31 28.30 6.96 -13.65
CA LEU A 31 27.88 6.86 -12.26
C LEU A 31 27.18 5.52 -11.98
N PHE A 32 26.33 5.04 -12.91
CA PHE A 32 25.65 3.75 -12.72
C PHE A 32 26.67 2.62 -12.63
N ASP A 33 27.67 2.64 -13.50
CA ASP A 33 28.77 1.68 -13.54
C ASP A 33 29.53 1.68 -12.22
N ALA A 34 30.09 2.83 -11.84
CA ALA A 34 30.87 2.99 -10.62
C ALA A 34 30.06 2.64 -9.35
N PHE A 35 28.79 3.06 -9.28
CA PHE A 35 27.95 2.76 -8.13
C PHE A 35 27.68 1.26 -8.00
N VAL A 36 27.30 0.58 -9.08
CA VAL A 36 26.95 -0.85 -9.02
C VAL A 36 28.20 -1.71 -8.76
N ASP A 37 29.35 -1.32 -9.29
CA ASP A 37 30.60 -2.07 -9.05
C ASP A 37 31.06 -2.01 -7.58
N ASN A 38 30.72 -0.93 -6.87
CA ASN A 38 30.95 -0.80 -5.44
C ASN A 38 29.94 -1.58 -4.56
N LEU A 39 28.85 -2.13 -5.15
CA LEU A 39 27.85 -2.89 -4.38
C LEU A 39 28.35 -4.29 -4.03
N LYS A 40 28.09 -4.71 -2.80
CA LYS A 40 28.35 -6.07 -2.33
C LYS A 40 27.15 -6.98 -2.67
N MET A 41 27.12 -7.49 -3.89
CA MET A 41 25.98 -8.22 -4.47
C MET A 41 25.54 -9.43 -3.61
N ASN A 42 26.48 -10.12 -2.97
CA ASN A 42 26.19 -11.27 -2.09
C ASN A 42 25.44 -10.83 -0.84
N GLU A 43 25.87 -9.75 -0.18
CA GLU A 43 25.22 -9.22 1.04
C GLU A 43 23.81 -8.70 0.75
N LEU A 44 23.61 -8.15 -0.44
CA LEU A 44 22.30 -7.71 -0.90
C LEU A 44 21.37 -8.88 -1.21
N GLY A 45 21.93 -10.06 -1.46
CA GLY A 45 21.20 -11.30 -1.73
C GLY A 45 20.76 -11.46 -3.18
N PHE A 46 21.58 -10.97 -4.12
CA PHE A 46 21.36 -11.21 -5.55
C PHE A 46 21.58 -12.68 -5.89
N VAL A 47 20.65 -13.26 -6.61
CA VAL A 47 20.75 -14.61 -7.13
C VAL A 47 21.86 -14.67 -8.19
N ARG A 48 22.68 -15.71 -8.17
CA ARG A 48 23.83 -15.90 -9.06
C ARG A 48 24.94 -14.85 -8.91
N SER A 49 25.06 -14.28 -7.72
CA SER A 49 26.16 -13.36 -7.39
C SER A 49 27.52 -14.07 -7.28
N THR A 50 27.50 -15.39 -7.13
CA THR A 50 28.67 -16.26 -7.23
C THR A 50 28.52 -17.12 -8.47
N PRO A 51 29.54 -17.15 -9.39
CA PRO A 51 29.51 -18.00 -10.56
C PRO A 51 29.36 -19.48 -10.19
N ALA A 52 28.60 -20.25 -11.00
CA ALA A 52 28.52 -21.71 -10.85
C ALA A 52 29.82 -22.35 -11.34
N GLU A 53 30.21 -23.44 -10.68
CA GLU A 53 31.46 -24.20 -11.05
C GLU A 53 31.34 -24.88 -12.40
N THR A 54 30.14 -25.24 -12.84
CA THR A 54 29.87 -25.98 -14.07
C THR A 54 28.65 -25.39 -14.81
N GLY A 55 28.59 -25.61 -16.13
CA GLY A 55 27.50 -25.18 -17.00
C GLY A 55 27.85 -23.97 -17.88
N THR A 56 26.87 -23.47 -18.63
CA THR A 56 27.05 -22.27 -19.46
C THR A 56 27.23 -21.04 -18.60
N PRO A 57 28.25 -20.19 -18.82
CA PRO A 57 28.44 -18.95 -18.08
C PRO A 57 27.19 -18.07 -18.11
N GLY A 58 26.71 -17.66 -16.95
CA GLY A 58 25.64 -16.68 -16.82
C GLY A 58 26.13 -15.24 -16.92
N TYR A 59 25.21 -14.30 -17.09
CA TYR A 59 25.53 -12.88 -16.97
C TYR A 59 25.78 -12.52 -15.49
N ASP A 60 26.74 -11.63 -15.25
CA ASP A 60 26.93 -11.06 -13.92
C ASP A 60 25.66 -10.28 -13.53
N PRO A 61 25.10 -10.49 -12.33
CA PRO A 61 23.97 -9.71 -11.85
C PRO A 61 24.24 -8.20 -11.80
N ARG A 62 25.53 -7.75 -11.72
CA ARG A 62 25.90 -6.35 -11.84
C ARG A 62 25.48 -5.77 -13.19
N ASP A 63 25.82 -6.46 -14.28
CA ASP A 63 25.50 -5.99 -15.64
C ASP A 63 24.00 -5.82 -15.83
N LEU A 64 23.21 -6.78 -15.35
CA LEU A 64 21.75 -6.73 -15.44
C LEU A 64 21.16 -5.63 -14.53
N LEU A 65 21.76 -5.37 -13.37
CA LEU A 65 21.37 -4.27 -12.49
C LEU A 65 21.68 -2.91 -13.13
N LYS A 66 22.90 -2.73 -13.70
CA LYS A 66 23.29 -1.54 -14.46
C LYS A 66 22.29 -1.25 -15.58
N LEU A 67 21.91 -2.29 -16.33
CA LEU A 67 20.91 -2.19 -17.39
C LEU A 67 19.53 -1.77 -16.89
N TYR A 68 19.08 -2.26 -15.73
CA TYR A 68 17.82 -1.81 -15.14
C TYR A 68 17.88 -0.39 -14.63
N ILE A 69 18.96 0.03 -13.99
CA ILE A 69 19.15 1.42 -13.55
C ILE A 69 19.10 2.36 -14.76
N TYR A 70 19.83 2.04 -15.83
CA TYR A 70 19.76 2.74 -17.10
C TYR A 70 18.32 2.83 -17.62
N GLY A 71 17.63 1.70 -17.66
CA GLY A 71 16.27 1.62 -18.20
C GLY A 71 15.25 2.48 -17.42
N TYR A 72 15.32 2.48 -16.10
CA TYR A 72 14.41 3.30 -15.28
C TYR A 72 14.78 4.78 -15.33
N PHE A 73 16.07 5.10 -15.43
CA PHE A 73 16.55 6.47 -15.58
C PHE A 73 16.13 7.08 -16.92
N TYR A 74 16.23 6.33 -18.02
CA TYR A 74 15.89 6.79 -19.37
C TYR A 74 14.50 6.34 -19.87
N GLN A 75 13.62 5.86 -18.98
CA GLN A 75 12.23 5.47 -19.26
C GLN A 75 12.09 4.23 -20.16
N VAL A 76 13.13 3.42 -20.30
CA VAL A 76 13.14 2.17 -21.06
C VAL A 76 12.88 0.98 -20.14
N ARG A 77 11.64 0.78 -19.66
CA ARG A 77 11.30 -0.23 -18.65
C ARG A 77 11.01 -1.64 -19.20
N SER A 78 10.78 -1.75 -20.49
CA SER A 78 10.46 -3.03 -21.15
C SER A 78 11.72 -3.85 -21.40
N SER A 79 11.76 -5.12 -20.94
CA SER A 79 12.89 -6.04 -21.16
C SER A 79 13.21 -6.23 -22.65
N ARG A 80 12.19 -6.22 -23.54
CA ARG A 80 12.39 -6.30 -24.99
C ARG A 80 13.05 -5.03 -25.54
N LYS A 81 12.67 -3.85 -25.04
CA LYS A 81 13.32 -2.60 -25.44
C LYS A 81 14.75 -2.55 -24.90
N LEU A 82 14.97 -2.93 -23.63
CA LEU A 82 16.32 -3.01 -23.06
C LEU A 82 17.23 -3.96 -23.85
N ALA A 83 16.76 -5.12 -24.24
CA ALA A 83 17.52 -6.04 -25.09
C ALA A 83 17.86 -5.45 -26.47
N ARG A 84 17.04 -4.52 -26.99
CA ARG A 84 17.33 -3.75 -28.20
C ARG A 84 18.40 -2.69 -27.94
N GLU A 85 18.27 -1.95 -26.82
CA GLU A 85 19.27 -0.92 -26.45
C GLU A 85 20.68 -1.53 -26.35
N CYS A 86 20.83 -2.73 -25.81
CA CYS A 86 22.12 -3.43 -25.75
C CYS A 86 22.80 -3.61 -27.13
N LYS A 87 22.04 -3.54 -28.23
CA LYS A 87 22.52 -3.75 -29.59
C LYS A 87 22.73 -2.47 -30.39
N CYS A 88 22.11 -1.36 -30.00
CA CYS A 88 22.07 -0.15 -30.81
C CYS A 88 22.41 1.15 -30.04
N ASN A 89 22.47 1.11 -28.72
CA ASN A 89 22.77 2.27 -27.91
C ASN A 89 24.21 2.23 -27.37
N VAL A 90 25.00 3.23 -27.70
CA VAL A 90 26.44 3.27 -27.38
C VAL A 90 26.67 3.30 -25.88
N GLU A 91 25.90 4.08 -25.12
CA GLU A 91 26.01 4.12 -23.65
C GLU A 91 25.76 2.76 -23.01
N VAL A 92 24.74 2.03 -23.51
CA VAL A 92 24.41 0.68 -23.02
C VAL A 92 25.46 -0.34 -23.45
N MET A 93 26.00 -0.20 -24.67
CA MET A 93 27.12 -1.04 -25.13
C MET A 93 28.37 -0.82 -24.30
N TRP A 94 28.65 0.42 -23.92
CA TRP A 94 29.73 0.77 -23.01
C TRP A 94 29.47 0.16 -21.62
N LEU A 95 28.30 0.42 -21.04
CA LEU A 95 27.89 -0.01 -19.69
C LEU A 95 27.97 -1.53 -19.49
N LEU A 96 27.69 -2.30 -20.53
CA LEU A 96 27.63 -3.77 -20.51
C LEU A 96 28.83 -4.43 -21.22
N ASN A 97 29.89 -3.71 -21.55
CA ASN A 97 31.03 -4.25 -22.29
C ASN A 97 30.61 -5.01 -23.58
N LYS A 98 29.64 -4.45 -24.31
CA LYS A 98 29.01 -5.04 -25.52
C LYS A 98 28.26 -6.38 -25.29
N LEU A 99 27.95 -6.75 -24.04
CA LEU A 99 27.08 -7.88 -23.76
C LEU A 99 25.65 -7.60 -24.24
N THR A 100 25.01 -8.63 -24.79
CA THR A 100 23.65 -8.50 -25.35
C THR A 100 22.70 -9.55 -24.77
N PRO A 101 22.32 -9.40 -23.47
CA PRO A 101 21.40 -10.32 -22.86
C PRO A 101 20.04 -10.31 -23.57
N ASP A 102 19.42 -11.47 -23.71
CA ASP A 102 18.09 -11.58 -24.28
C ASP A 102 17.01 -11.08 -23.31
N PHE A 103 15.83 -10.79 -23.83
CA PHE A 103 14.74 -10.20 -23.05
C PHE A 103 14.20 -11.10 -21.94
N ARG A 104 14.36 -12.43 -22.02
CA ARG A 104 13.95 -13.37 -20.98
C ARG A 104 14.93 -13.31 -19.81
N THR A 105 16.23 -13.37 -20.09
CA THR A 105 17.29 -13.19 -19.08
C THR A 105 17.09 -11.88 -18.30
N ILE A 106 16.82 -10.77 -19.01
CA ILE A 106 16.55 -9.47 -18.39
C ILE A 106 15.30 -9.56 -17.49
N SER A 107 14.21 -10.15 -17.99
CA SER A 107 12.95 -10.28 -17.25
C SER A 107 13.09 -11.17 -16.01
N ASP A 108 13.76 -12.30 -16.14
CA ASP A 108 13.95 -13.27 -15.06
C ASP A 108 14.84 -12.69 -13.96
N PHE A 109 15.89 -11.94 -14.30
CA PHE A 109 16.69 -11.22 -13.30
C PHE A 109 15.84 -10.36 -12.36
N ARG A 110 14.95 -9.53 -12.90
CA ARG A 110 14.05 -8.70 -12.08
C ARG A 110 13.06 -9.52 -11.24
N LYS A 111 12.54 -10.60 -11.82
CA LYS A 111 11.62 -11.51 -11.15
C LYS A 111 12.29 -12.20 -9.94
N ASP A 112 13.53 -12.64 -10.10
CA ASP A 112 14.22 -13.45 -9.11
C ASP A 112 14.88 -12.60 -8.01
N ASN A 113 15.28 -11.36 -8.33
CA ASN A 113 16.05 -10.48 -7.44
C ASN A 113 15.21 -9.35 -6.78
N LYS A 114 13.90 -9.51 -6.65
CA LYS A 114 12.99 -8.47 -6.15
C LYS A 114 13.39 -7.89 -4.79
N LYS A 115 13.81 -8.71 -3.83
CA LYS A 115 14.24 -8.24 -2.51
C LYS A 115 15.58 -7.50 -2.57
N ALA A 116 16.52 -8.01 -3.36
CA ALA A 116 17.83 -7.39 -3.56
C ALA A 116 17.72 -6.01 -4.24
N ILE A 117 16.90 -5.90 -5.28
CA ILE A 117 16.64 -4.63 -5.98
C ILE A 117 16.10 -3.56 -5.03
N THR A 118 15.19 -3.90 -4.10
CA THR A 118 14.69 -2.93 -3.11
C THR A 118 15.81 -2.43 -2.20
N LYS A 119 16.77 -3.28 -1.83
CA LYS A 119 17.93 -2.88 -1.01
C LYS A 119 18.89 -1.94 -1.75
N VAL A 120 18.98 -2.02 -3.08
CA VAL A 120 19.87 -1.12 -3.87
C VAL A 120 19.49 0.35 -3.67
N PHE A 121 18.19 0.67 -3.57
CA PHE A 121 17.74 2.01 -3.24
C PHE A 121 18.28 2.49 -1.88
N LYS A 122 18.23 1.63 -0.86
CA LYS A 122 18.75 1.95 0.46
C LYS A 122 20.28 2.14 0.45
N GLU A 123 21.02 1.32 -0.29
CA GLU A 123 22.47 1.49 -0.44
C GLU A 123 22.85 2.81 -1.14
N PHE A 124 22.07 3.21 -2.16
CA PHE A 124 22.28 4.52 -2.78
C PHE A 124 21.98 5.67 -1.80
N ASN A 125 20.92 5.55 -1.00
CA ASN A 125 20.64 6.55 0.04
C ASN A 125 21.75 6.61 1.10
N LYS A 126 22.29 5.47 1.54
CA LYS A 126 23.44 5.44 2.46
C LYS A 126 24.66 6.15 1.87
N PHE A 127 24.95 5.89 0.60
CA PHE A 127 26.01 6.62 -0.12
C PHE A 127 25.75 8.13 -0.11
N CYS A 128 24.55 8.56 -0.45
CA CYS A 128 24.16 9.97 -0.44
C CYS A 128 24.20 10.59 0.97
N MET A 129 23.86 9.83 2.02
CA MET A 129 24.00 10.27 3.42
C MET A 129 25.46 10.47 3.80
N GLY A 130 26.37 9.61 3.33
CA GLY A 130 27.81 9.80 3.49
C GLY A 130 28.32 11.10 2.87
N LEU A 131 27.69 11.55 1.78
CA LEU A 131 27.96 12.82 1.10
C LEU A 131 27.24 14.04 1.71
N LYS A 132 26.53 13.84 2.82
CA LYS A 132 25.71 14.86 3.48
C LYS A 132 24.66 15.48 2.55
N LEU A 133 24.10 14.66 1.64
CA LEU A 133 23.00 15.08 0.76
C LEU A 133 21.64 15.03 1.44
N PHE A 134 21.49 14.31 2.55
CA PHE A 134 20.29 14.32 3.37
C PHE A 134 20.51 15.22 4.59
N SER A 135 19.57 16.13 4.84
CA SER A 135 19.61 17.05 5.99
C SER A 135 19.36 16.34 7.30
N LYS A 136 18.52 15.30 7.26
CA LYS A 136 18.03 14.56 8.44
C LYS A 136 17.28 15.44 9.45
N SER A 137 16.87 16.66 9.07
CA SER A 137 16.15 17.60 9.93
C SER A 137 14.70 17.19 10.12
N TYR A 138 13.97 17.10 9.02
CA TYR A 138 12.61 16.54 8.99
C TYR A 138 12.29 15.98 7.61
N ILE A 139 11.23 15.18 7.54
CA ILE A 139 10.74 14.58 6.30
C ILE A 139 9.31 15.02 6.00
N SER A 140 8.96 15.09 4.72
CA SER A 140 7.60 15.29 4.29
C SER A 140 7.04 14.00 3.69
N ILE A 141 5.90 13.54 4.21
CA ILE A 141 5.26 12.29 3.80
C ILE A 141 4.03 12.60 2.96
N ASP A 142 3.88 11.89 1.85
CA ASP A 142 2.71 11.95 0.98
C ASP A 142 2.44 10.62 0.29
N GLY A 143 1.18 10.39 -0.04
CA GLY A 143 0.71 9.18 -0.70
C GLY A 143 0.21 9.43 -2.11
N SER A 144 0.56 8.56 -3.04
CA SER A 144 0.05 8.64 -4.40
C SER A 144 -0.34 7.28 -4.96
N LYS A 145 -1.44 7.28 -5.73
CA LYS A 145 -1.99 6.04 -6.31
C LYS A 145 -1.30 5.75 -7.65
N PHE A 146 -0.79 4.52 -7.81
CA PHE A 146 -0.16 4.02 -9.03
C PHE A 146 -0.98 2.86 -9.58
N LYS A 147 -1.22 2.87 -10.88
CA LYS A 147 -1.98 1.82 -11.57
C LYS A 147 -1.24 0.47 -11.51
N ALA A 148 -1.96 -0.59 -11.13
CA ALA A 148 -1.52 -1.97 -11.25
C ALA A 148 -1.74 -2.50 -12.68
N VAL A 149 -1.15 -3.66 -12.97
CA VAL A 149 -1.44 -4.43 -14.19
C VAL A 149 -2.81 -5.10 -14.04
N ASN A 150 -3.84 -4.29 -13.99
CA ASN A 150 -5.21 -4.77 -13.90
C ASN A 150 -6.19 -3.82 -14.57
N ALA A 151 -7.21 -4.36 -15.23
CA ALA A 151 -8.33 -3.58 -15.75
C ALA A 151 -9.42 -3.43 -14.69
N LYS A 152 -10.17 -2.33 -14.72
CA LYS A 152 -11.29 -2.10 -13.77
C LYS A 152 -12.34 -3.22 -13.82
N ASP A 153 -12.52 -3.84 -14.98
CA ASP A 153 -13.49 -4.92 -15.17
C ASP A 153 -13.05 -6.24 -14.55
N ASN A 154 -11.74 -6.41 -14.30
CA ASN A 154 -11.16 -7.56 -13.62
C ASN A 154 -11.08 -7.38 -12.10
N ASN A 155 -11.59 -6.26 -11.58
CA ASN A 155 -11.74 -6.02 -10.16
C ASN A 155 -13.22 -6.22 -9.79
N LEU A 156 -13.52 -7.30 -9.09
CA LEU A 156 -14.86 -7.77 -8.80
C LEU A 156 -15.20 -7.49 -7.34
N THR A 157 -16.36 -6.91 -7.13
CA THR A 157 -17.03 -6.81 -5.83
C THR A 157 -18.19 -7.78 -5.81
N LEU A 158 -18.72 -8.13 -4.64
CA LEU A 158 -19.90 -8.98 -4.53
C LEU A 158 -21.05 -8.50 -5.43
N SER A 159 -21.33 -7.20 -5.43
CA SER A 159 -22.40 -6.64 -6.29
C SER A 159 -22.13 -6.85 -7.78
N LYS A 160 -20.88 -6.71 -8.24
CA LYS A 160 -20.52 -6.98 -9.64
C LYS A 160 -20.62 -8.46 -9.99
N LEU A 161 -20.24 -9.34 -9.06
CA LEU A 161 -20.34 -10.78 -9.24
C LEU A 161 -21.80 -11.19 -9.37
N ASP A 162 -22.65 -10.73 -8.44
CA ASP A 162 -24.08 -11.00 -8.49
C ASP A 162 -24.74 -10.49 -9.79
N ASP A 163 -24.39 -9.29 -10.24
CA ASP A 163 -24.89 -8.73 -11.50
C ASP A 163 -24.42 -9.55 -12.71
N ARG A 164 -23.17 -10.07 -12.69
CA ARG A 164 -22.64 -10.92 -13.76
C ARG A 164 -23.27 -12.32 -13.76
N ILE A 165 -23.42 -12.93 -12.60
CA ILE A 165 -24.09 -14.23 -12.45
C ILE A 165 -25.52 -14.12 -12.95
N LYS A 166 -26.24 -13.08 -12.57
CA LYS A 166 -27.62 -12.85 -13.02
C LYS A 166 -27.73 -12.74 -14.54
N ARG A 167 -26.82 -11.98 -15.19
CA ARG A 167 -26.81 -11.89 -16.65
C ARG A 167 -26.51 -13.22 -17.33
N LEU A 168 -25.62 -14.02 -16.74
CA LEU A 168 -25.35 -15.37 -17.25
C LEU A 168 -26.54 -16.29 -17.08
N ASP A 169 -27.29 -16.20 -15.97
CA ASP A 169 -28.54 -16.95 -15.78
C ASP A 169 -29.59 -16.57 -16.84
N GLU A 170 -29.73 -15.28 -17.13
CA GLU A 170 -30.61 -14.79 -18.19
C GLU A 170 -30.21 -15.36 -19.58
N HIS A 171 -28.90 -15.36 -19.91
CA HIS A 171 -28.40 -15.92 -21.17
C HIS A 171 -28.55 -17.46 -21.22
N ILE A 172 -28.31 -18.16 -20.11
CA ILE A 172 -28.48 -19.62 -20.02
C ILE A 172 -29.95 -19.97 -20.28
N SER A 173 -30.90 -19.25 -19.66
CA SER A 173 -32.33 -19.48 -19.89
C SER A 173 -32.72 -19.28 -21.34
N ILE A 174 -32.24 -18.19 -21.98
CA ILE A 174 -32.51 -17.93 -23.39
C ILE A 174 -31.95 -19.06 -24.27
N TYR A 175 -30.68 -19.48 -24.07
CA TYR A 175 -30.10 -20.56 -24.86
C TYR A 175 -30.74 -21.91 -24.62
N MET A 176 -31.25 -22.18 -23.44
CA MET A 176 -32.03 -23.41 -23.15
C MET A 176 -33.38 -23.39 -23.87
N GLU A 177 -34.10 -22.26 -23.81
CA GLU A 177 -35.37 -22.08 -24.54
C GLU A 177 -35.15 -22.17 -26.07
N GLU A 178 -34.07 -21.60 -26.60
CA GLU A 178 -33.73 -21.72 -28.04
C GLU A 178 -33.35 -23.14 -28.42
N LEU A 179 -32.71 -23.93 -27.56
CA LEU A 179 -32.39 -25.34 -27.82
C LEU A 179 -33.66 -26.21 -27.80
N GLU A 180 -34.55 -25.96 -26.85
CA GLU A 180 -35.85 -26.66 -26.80
C GLU A 180 -36.71 -26.35 -28.01
N ALA A 181 -36.74 -25.08 -28.43
CA ALA A 181 -37.50 -24.69 -29.62
C ALA A 181 -36.84 -25.15 -30.93
N TYR A 182 -35.52 -25.47 -30.95
CA TYR A 182 -34.80 -25.98 -32.11
C TYR A 182 -35.32 -27.34 -32.60
N ASP A 183 -35.84 -28.16 -31.68
CA ASP A 183 -36.39 -29.47 -32.00
C ASP A 183 -37.78 -29.37 -32.66
N HIS A 184 -38.38 -28.18 -32.78
CA HIS A 184 -39.73 -27.94 -33.33
C HIS A 184 -39.81 -27.04 -34.57
N GLU A 185 -38.72 -26.39 -35.05
CA GLU A 185 -38.76 -25.45 -36.18
C GLU A 185 -37.51 -25.52 -37.08
N GLU A 186 -37.70 -25.62 -38.40
CA GLU A 186 -36.64 -25.51 -39.41
C GLU A 186 -36.38 -24.05 -39.82
N GLY A 187 -35.09 -23.63 -39.86
CA GLY A 187 -34.69 -22.34 -40.49
C GLY A 187 -34.05 -21.29 -39.60
N ARG A 188 -33.39 -21.66 -38.49
CA ARG A 188 -32.76 -20.71 -37.57
C ARG A 188 -31.32 -20.29 -37.91
N LYS A 189 -30.90 -19.11 -37.40
CA LYS A 189 -29.60 -18.47 -37.68
C LYS A 189 -28.37 -19.15 -37.07
N LEU A 190 -28.56 -19.95 -36.01
CA LEU A 190 -27.48 -20.64 -35.29
C LEU A 190 -27.70 -22.15 -35.32
N SER A 191 -26.64 -22.94 -35.44
CA SER A 191 -26.72 -24.41 -35.37
C SER A 191 -26.90 -24.88 -33.92
N LYS A 192 -27.46 -26.09 -33.73
CA LYS A 192 -27.64 -26.72 -32.40
C LYS A 192 -26.30 -26.83 -31.67
N ASP A 193 -25.23 -27.17 -32.37
CA ASP A 193 -23.89 -27.27 -31.80
C ASP A 193 -23.32 -25.92 -31.35
N GLU A 194 -23.63 -24.83 -32.06
CA GLU A 194 -23.22 -23.49 -31.66
C GLU A 194 -23.97 -23.00 -30.39
N LEU A 195 -25.27 -23.28 -30.29
CA LEU A 195 -26.08 -22.98 -29.14
C LEU A 195 -25.58 -23.75 -27.91
N GLN A 196 -25.30 -25.06 -28.08
CA GLN A 196 -24.74 -25.88 -27.00
C GLN A 196 -23.40 -25.34 -26.52
N ARG A 197 -22.47 -25.00 -27.43
CA ARG A 197 -21.17 -24.40 -27.07
C ARG A 197 -21.33 -23.08 -26.30
N LYS A 198 -22.27 -22.21 -26.70
CA LYS A 198 -22.53 -20.94 -26.00
C LYS A 198 -23.11 -21.20 -24.60
N LEU A 199 -23.99 -22.18 -24.49
CA LEU A 199 -24.56 -22.60 -23.21
C LEU A 199 -23.47 -23.10 -22.25
N ASP A 200 -22.58 -23.97 -22.73
CA ASP A 200 -21.49 -24.54 -21.94
C ASP A 200 -20.51 -23.44 -21.48
N VAL A 201 -20.14 -22.51 -22.37
CA VAL A 201 -19.31 -21.35 -22.01
C VAL A 201 -19.97 -20.46 -20.94
N CYS A 202 -21.29 -20.27 -21.02
CA CYS A 202 -22.02 -19.50 -20.01
C CYS A 202 -22.04 -20.23 -18.66
N LYS A 203 -22.25 -21.54 -18.64
CA LYS A 203 -22.23 -22.36 -17.43
C LYS A 203 -20.86 -22.34 -16.75
N GLU A 204 -19.76 -22.57 -17.52
CA GLU A 204 -18.39 -22.49 -16.98
C GLU A 204 -18.05 -21.11 -16.40
N ARG A 205 -18.48 -20.03 -17.07
CA ARG A 205 -18.27 -18.67 -16.57
C ARG A 205 -19.07 -18.41 -15.30
N LYS A 206 -20.29 -18.91 -15.21
CA LYS A 206 -21.15 -18.79 -14.04
C LYS A 206 -20.51 -19.48 -12.83
N GLU A 207 -20.11 -20.73 -12.99
CA GLU A 207 -19.43 -21.52 -11.94
C GLU A 207 -18.15 -20.82 -11.45
N ARG A 208 -17.35 -20.25 -12.36
CA ARG A 208 -16.17 -19.46 -12.00
C ARG A 208 -16.52 -18.22 -11.19
N TYR A 209 -17.57 -17.49 -11.55
CA TYR A 209 -18.00 -16.30 -10.79
C TYR A 209 -18.62 -16.64 -9.44
N GLU A 210 -19.28 -17.77 -9.34
CA GLU A 210 -19.78 -18.31 -8.07
C GLU A 210 -18.59 -18.66 -7.15
N GLY A 211 -17.55 -19.33 -7.66
CA GLY A 211 -16.34 -19.60 -6.89
C GLY A 211 -15.61 -18.32 -6.42
N TYR A 212 -15.58 -17.26 -7.22
CA TYR A 212 -15.04 -15.96 -6.76
C TYR A 212 -15.93 -15.30 -5.71
N ARG A 213 -17.23 -15.44 -5.81
CA ARG A 213 -18.18 -14.95 -4.78
C ARG A 213 -17.96 -15.67 -3.46
N ASP A 214 -17.85 -16.99 -3.50
CA ASP A 214 -17.62 -17.82 -2.31
C ASP A 214 -16.27 -17.47 -1.67
N THR A 215 -15.22 -17.30 -2.46
CA THR A 215 -13.91 -16.82 -1.98
C THR A 215 -13.97 -15.46 -1.29
N LEU A 216 -14.76 -14.50 -1.83
CA LEU A 216 -14.97 -13.20 -1.20
C LEU A 216 -15.81 -13.29 0.08
N GLU A 217 -16.75 -14.22 0.13
CA GLU A 217 -17.58 -14.46 1.31
C GLU A 217 -16.77 -15.12 2.44
N GLU A 218 -15.90 -16.07 2.11
CA GLU A 218 -15.03 -16.74 3.07
C GLU A 218 -13.92 -15.84 3.59
N SER A 219 -13.25 -15.11 2.71
CA SER A 219 -12.13 -14.21 3.09
C SER A 219 -12.57 -12.95 3.84
N GLY A 220 -13.85 -12.56 3.74
CA GLY A 220 -14.35 -11.30 4.29
C GLY A 220 -13.87 -10.05 3.55
N GLU A 221 -13.11 -10.19 2.46
CA GLU A 221 -12.63 -9.07 1.65
C GLU A 221 -13.77 -8.39 0.88
N SER A 222 -13.63 -7.09 0.62
CA SER A 222 -14.65 -6.30 -0.10
C SER A 222 -14.57 -6.45 -1.62
N GLN A 223 -13.44 -6.93 -2.14
CA GLN A 223 -13.17 -7.02 -3.58
C GLN A 223 -12.06 -8.04 -3.88
N ILE A 224 -12.11 -8.63 -5.07
CA ILE A 224 -11.08 -9.51 -5.62
C ILE A 224 -10.58 -8.96 -6.96
N SER A 225 -9.26 -8.94 -7.14
CA SER A 225 -8.59 -8.55 -8.38
C SER A 225 -8.06 -9.78 -9.09
N LEU A 226 -8.60 -10.10 -10.28
CA LEU A 226 -8.26 -11.36 -10.97
C LEU A 226 -6.86 -11.37 -11.57
N THR A 227 -6.36 -10.22 -12.00
CA THR A 227 -5.05 -10.12 -12.69
C THR A 227 -3.90 -9.92 -11.70
N ASP A 228 -4.13 -9.13 -10.67
CA ASP A 228 -3.19 -8.79 -9.60
C ASP A 228 -3.93 -8.82 -8.25
N PRO A 229 -3.92 -9.96 -7.52
CA PRO A 229 -4.71 -10.16 -6.32
C PRO A 229 -4.44 -9.16 -5.20
N ASP A 230 -3.22 -8.60 -5.14
CA ASP A 230 -2.84 -7.63 -4.12
C ASP A 230 -3.33 -6.21 -4.43
N SER A 231 -3.70 -5.92 -5.69
CA SER A 231 -4.19 -4.60 -6.08
C SER A 231 -5.62 -4.35 -5.63
N ARG A 232 -5.95 -3.08 -5.37
CA ARG A 232 -7.29 -2.68 -4.90
C ARG A 232 -7.82 -1.50 -5.73
N LEU A 233 -9.15 -1.41 -5.83
CA LEU A 233 -9.83 -0.26 -6.42
C LEU A 233 -9.72 0.93 -5.45
N MET A 234 -9.10 1.99 -5.91
CA MET A 234 -8.81 3.19 -5.13
C MET A 234 -9.34 4.43 -5.84
N LYS A 235 -9.72 5.45 -5.08
CA LYS A 235 -10.01 6.77 -5.62
C LYS A 235 -8.70 7.48 -5.92
N ALA A 236 -8.52 7.91 -7.16
CA ALA A 236 -7.40 8.73 -7.62
C ALA A 236 -7.92 10.09 -8.11
N ASN A 237 -7.04 11.04 -8.44
CA ASN A 237 -7.44 12.38 -8.90
C ASN A 237 -8.31 12.35 -10.17
N GLU A 238 -8.03 11.41 -11.07
CA GLU A 238 -8.78 11.22 -12.32
C GLU A 238 -9.91 10.18 -12.21
N GLY A 239 -10.44 9.94 -11.02
CA GLY A 239 -11.48 8.96 -10.76
C GLY A 239 -10.96 7.69 -10.07
N PHE A 240 -11.55 6.54 -10.36
CA PHE A 240 -11.14 5.28 -9.74
C PHE A 240 -10.10 4.54 -10.58
N CYS A 241 -9.04 4.03 -9.94
CA CYS A 241 -8.08 3.12 -10.55
C CYS A 241 -7.89 1.87 -9.69
N VAL A 242 -7.57 0.75 -10.34
CA VAL A 242 -7.09 -0.44 -9.63
C VAL A 242 -5.58 -0.34 -9.53
N GLY A 243 -5.06 -0.31 -8.32
CA GLY A 243 -3.65 -0.01 -8.11
C GLY A 243 -3.17 -0.24 -6.68
N TYR A 244 -2.05 0.39 -6.41
CA TYR A 244 -1.41 0.45 -5.11
C TYR A 244 -1.32 1.90 -4.65
N ASN A 245 -1.36 2.08 -3.34
CA ASN A 245 -1.06 3.35 -2.70
C ASN A 245 0.42 3.34 -2.32
N VAL A 246 1.18 4.29 -2.84
CA VAL A 246 2.60 4.43 -2.56
C VAL A 246 2.80 5.64 -1.68
N GLN A 247 3.36 5.41 -0.51
CA GLN A 247 3.78 6.43 0.44
C GLN A 247 5.25 6.75 0.19
N THR A 248 5.64 8.01 0.15
CA THR A 248 7.04 8.45 0.08
C THR A 248 7.34 9.43 1.18
N ALA A 249 8.51 9.28 1.79
CA ALA A 249 9.10 10.25 2.70
C ALA A 249 10.22 10.98 1.97
N VAL A 250 10.16 12.29 1.95
CA VAL A 250 11.07 13.18 1.20
C VAL A 250 11.82 14.05 2.19
N ASP A 251 13.14 14.10 2.06
CA ASP A 251 13.99 14.96 2.86
C ASP A 251 13.75 16.45 2.56
N ALA A 252 13.68 17.24 3.61
CA ALA A 252 13.23 18.62 3.53
C ALA A 252 14.14 19.55 2.72
N GLU A 253 15.46 19.33 2.71
CA GLU A 253 16.42 20.21 2.05
C GLU A 253 16.81 19.70 0.67
N SER A 254 17.19 18.41 0.59
CA SER A 254 17.63 17.85 -0.68
C SER A 254 16.50 17.53 -1.64
N HIS A 255 15.28 17.39 -1.17
CA HIS A 255 14.12 16.87 -1.90
C HIS A 255 14.35 15.44 -2.44
N MET A 256 15.29 14.70 -1.85
CA MET A 256 15.52 13.29 -2.17
C MET A 256 14.51 12.41 -1.42
N ILE A 257 14.14 11.30 -2.01
CA ILE A 257 13.26 10.33 -1.37
C ILE A 257 14.09 9.55 -0.33
N ALA A 258 13.79 9.77 0.94
CA ALA A 258 14.46 9.09 2.05
C ALA A 258 13.94 7.64 2.22
N GLY A 259 12.65 7.43 2.04
CA GLY A 259 12.01 6.12 2.13
C GLY A 259 10.70 6.04 1.36
N PHE A 260 10.20 4.83 1.16
CA PHE A 260 8.91 4.60 0.53
C PHE A 260 8.26 3.31 1.03
N LEU A 261 6.93 3.29 1.01
CA LEU A 261 6.12 2.12 1.35
C LEU A 261 5.05 1.89 0.28
N VAL A 262 4.96 0.66 -0.24
CA VAL A 262 3.87 0.26 -1.12
C VAL A 262 2.80 -0.44 -0.30
N THR A 263 1.59 0.11 -0.30
CA THR A 263 0.45 -0.45 0.41
C THR A 263 -0.74 -0.65 -0.53
N ASN A 264 -1.64 -1.55 -0.16
CA ASN A 264 -2.93 -1.73 -0.81
C ASN A 264 -4.08 -1.05 -0.05
N SER A 265 -3.77 -0.29 1.02
CA SER A 265 -4.73 0.58 1.67
C SER A 265 -5.21 1.68 0.72
N PRO A 266 -6.52 1.85 0.52
CA PRO A 266 -7.04 2.90 -0.35
C PRO A 266 -6.91 4.31 0.24
N THR A 267 -6.61 4.43 1.53
CA THR A 267 -6.46 5.67 2.29
C THR A 267 -5.06 5.82 2.85
N ASP A 268 -4.68 7.05 3.17
CA ASP A 268 -3.38 7.38 3.77
C ASP A 268 -3.43 7.39 5.30
N HIS A 269 -4.63 7.23 5.87
CA HIS A 269 -4.91 7.18 7.29
C HIS A 269 -4.14 6.03 7.99
N GLY A 270 -3.41 6.33 9.05
CA GLY A 270 -2.63 5.35 9.82
C GLY A 270 -1.40 4.80 9.09
N GLN A 271 -0.83 5.57 8.13
CA GLN A 271 0.35 5.15 7.38
C GLN A 271 1.62 5.95 7.73
N LEU A 272 1.52 7.02 8.53
CA LEU A 272 2.62 7.93 8.83
C LEU A 272 3.73 7.21 9.61
N THR A 273 3.38 6.59 10.73
CA THR A 273 4.35 5.91 11.60
C THR A 273 5.13 4.83 10.88
N SER A 274 4.45 4.03 10.04
CA SER A 274 5.11 2.94 9.30
C SER A 274 6.20 3.43 8.35
N VAL A 275 5.96 4.56 7.67
CA VAL A 275 6.94 5.15 6.72
C VAL A 275 8.05 5.87 7.47
N ALA A 276 7.69 6.68 8.48
CA ALA A 276 8.64 7.50 9.22
C ALA A 276 9.62 6.66 10.06
N SER A 277 9.15 5.54 10.65
CA SER A 277 10.00 4.64 11.43
C SER A 277 11.11 4.01 10.60
N GLU A 278 10.83 3.62 9.36
CA GLU A 278 11.85 3.07 8.47
C GLU A 278 12.91 4.11 8.13
N VAL A 279 12.49 5.36 7.84
CA VAL A 279 13.41 6.46 7.54
C VAL A 279 14.22 6.86 8.77
N LYS A 280 13.60 6.93 9.96
CA LYS A 280 14.29 7.20 11.23
C LYS A 280 15.43 6.21 11.46
N ALA A 281 15.15 4.91 11.26
CA ALA A 281 16.15 3.85 11.40
C ALA A 281 17.29 4.00 10.37
N ASP A 282 16.96 4.29 9.10
CA ASP A 282 17.95 4.50 8.04
C ASP A 282 18.79 5.76 8.26
N TYR A 283 18.22 6.82 8.85
CA TYR A 283 18.93 8.06 9.21
C TYR A 283 19.83 7.91 10.44
N GLY A 284 19.50 6.97 11.32
CA GLY A 284 20.18 6.78 12.60
C GLY A 284 20.05 8.00 13.51
N VAL A 285 18.86 8.62 13.55
CA VAL A 285 18.56 9.77 14.41
C VAL A 285 17.66 9.33 15.58
N ASP A 286 17.80 10.02 16.70
CA ASP A 286 17.05 9.72 17.92
C ASP A 286 15.59 10.17 17.81
N VAL A 287 15.37 11.37 17.27
CA VAL A 287 14.04 11.94 17.03
C VAL A 287 13.96 12.41 15.59
N LEU A 288 12.85 12.14 14.92
CA LEU A 288 12.58 12.56 13.55
C LEU A 288 11.26 13.32 13.48
N GLU A 289 11.29 14.53 12.96
CA GLU A 289 10.06 15.25 12.65
C GLU A 289 9.53 14.86 11.27
N SER A 290 8.20 14.77 11.15
CA SER A 290 7.54 14.44 9.90
C SER A 290 6.36 15.37 9.62
N THR A 291 6.17 15.76 8.37
CA THR A 291 5.01 16.53 7.94
C THR A 291 4.15 15.72 6.98
N ALA A 292 2.83 15.83 7.11
CA ALA A 292 1.90 15.15 6.20
C ALA A 292 0.62 15.98 6.02
N ASP A 293 -0.22 15.57 5.03
CA ASP A 293 -1.48 16.25 4.78
C ASP A 293 -2.59 15.75 5.73
N LYS A 294 -3.75 16.42 5.68
CA LYS A 294 -4.96 16.05 6.45
C LYS A 294 -5.50 14.63 6.19
N GLY A 295 -5.01 13.94 5.17
CA GLY A 295 -5.34 12.54 4.91
C GLY A 295 -4.73 11.58 5.91
N TYR A 296 -3.67 12.01 6.57
CA TYR A 296 -2.93 11.27 7.60
C TYR A 296 -3.44 11.53 9.02
N GLU A 297 -4.38 12.45 9.22
CA GLU A 297 -4.95 12.76 10.54
C GLU A 297 -5.52 11.49 11.20
N CYS A 298 -4.77 10.95 12.15
CA CYS A 298 -5.07 9.75 12.91
C CYS A 298 -4.40 9.83 14.30
N PRO A 299 -5.14 10.28 15.34
CA PRO A 299 -4.56 10.46 16.68
C PRO A 299 -3.91 9.20 17.26
N GLU A 300 -4.43 8.01 16.91
CA GLU A 300 -3.84 6.74 17.35
C GLU A 300 -2.46 6.49 16.67
N ASP A 301 -2.34 6.75 15.37
CA ASP A 301 -1.07 6.63 14.63
C ASP A 301 -0.06 7.70 15.09
N HIS A 302 -0.53 8.91 15.44
CA HIS A 302 0.33 9.98 15.95
C HIS A 302 0.83 9.68 17.37
N ALA A 303 0.03 9.04 18.22
CA ALA A 303 0.49 8.55 19.51
C ALA A 303 1.55 7.45 19.35
N ASP A 304 1.32 6.51 18.42
CA ASP A 304 2.32 5.49 18.08
C ASP A 304 3.60 6.12 17.50
N ALA A 305 3.49 7.17 16.68
CA ALA A 305 4.63 7.92 16.17
C ALA A 305 5.48 8.52 17.31
N LEU A 306 4.84 9.23 18.25
CA LEU A 306 5.52 9.80 19.41
C LEU A 306 6.19 8.72 20.27
N ALA A 307 5.52 7.59 20.49
CA ALA A 307 6.14 6.46 21.21
C ALA A 307 7.39 5.91 20.50
N ASN A 308 7.52 6.10 19.19
CA ASN A 308 8.65 5.64 18.39
C ASN A 308 9.69 6.74 18.08
N GLY A 309 9.65 7.89 18.75
CA GLY A 309 10.60 8.98 18.50
C GLY A 309 10.34 9.76 17.23
N ILE A 310 9.08 9.84 16.79
CA ILE A 310 8.66 10.57 15.60
C ILE A 310 7.67 11.66 16.03
N VAL A 311 7.95 12.90 15.67
CA VAL A 311 7.07 14.05 15.94
C VAL A 311 6.22 14.33 14.70
N PRO A 312 4.91 14.05 14.72
CA PRO A 312 4.05 14.28 13.57
C PRO A 312 3.58 15.73 13.51
N ASN A 313 3.81 16.40 12.40
CA ASN A 313 3.25 17.71 12.04
C ASN A 313 2.22 17.51 10.93
N VAL A 314 0.99 17.13 11.27
CA VAL A 314 -0.07 16.79 10.32
C VAL A 314 -1.10 17.91 10.24
N ILE A 315 -1.44 18.34 9.03
CA ILE A 315 -2.46 19.37 8.82
C ILE A 315 -3.80 18.88 9.34
N GLN A 316 -4.35 19.60 10.32
CA GLN A 316 -5.64 19.27 10.91
C GLN A 316 -6.80 19.71 9.99
N ARG A 317 -7.90 18.95 9.97
CA ARG A 317 -9.09 19.25 9.14
C ARG A 317 -9.83 20.51 9.56
N ASP A 318 -9.75 20.85 10.82
CA ASP A 318 -10.34 22.07 11.38
C ASP A 318 -9.43 23.29 11.28
N GLY A 319 -8.19 23.13 10.77
CA GLY A 319 -7.17 24.17 10.67
C GLY A 319 -6.48 24.50 11.99
N SER A 320 -6.62 23.66 13.02
CA SER A 320 -5.93 23.83 14.30
C SER A 320 -4.42 23.68 14.15
N CYS A 321 -3.66 24.49 14.90
CA CYS A 321 -2.21 24.35 15.07
C CYS A 321 -1.84 23.45 16.25
N THR A 322 -2.80 22.79 16.86
CA THR A 322 -2.62 21.87 17.99
C THR A 322 -3.44 20.61 17.77
N GLU A 323 -2.94 19.50 18.25
CA GLU A 323 -3.63 18.22 18.24
C GLU A 323 -3.64 17.60 19.63
N GLN A 324 -4.73 16.94 20.01
CA GLN A 324 -4.80 16.16 21.25
C GLN A 324 -4.40 14.73 20.96
N VAL A 325 -3.31 14.28 21.58
CA VAL A 325 -2.86 12.89 21.55
C VAL A 325 -3.12 12.23 22.91
N GLN A 326 -3.41 10.94 22.90
CA GLN A 326 -3.84 10.22 24.08
C GLN A 326 -3.09 8.90 24.24
N PHE A 327 -2.62 8.63 25.48
CA PHE A 327 -1.98 7.39 25.86
C PHE A 327 -2.74 6.72 27.00
N ASP A 328 -2.63 5.41 27.12
CA ASP A 328 -3.13 4.70 28.30
C ASP A 328 -2.29 5.09 29.52
N TYR A 329 -2.93 5.47 30.63
CA TYR A 329 -2.21 5.83 31.84
C TYR A 329 -1.70 4.58 32.56
N ASN A 330 -0.41 4.58 32.85
CA ASN A 330 0.26 3.59 33.67
C ASN A 330 0.97 4.29 34.82
N GLU A 331 0.62 3.93 36.07
CA GLU A 331 1.26 4.50 37.22
C GLU A 331 2.65 3.87 37.41
N ALA A 332 3.67 4.49 36.86
CA ALA A 332 5.06 4.06 36.94
C ALA A 332 5.94 5.21 37.42
N THR A 333 6.97 4.90 38.19
CA THR A 333 7.99 5.89 38.60
C THR A 333 9.02 5.98 37.47
N ILE A 334 9.12 7.14 36.85
CA ILE A 334 10.06 7.40 35.75
C ILE A 334 11.36 7.97 36.33
N THR A 335 12.49 7.36 35.98
CA THR A 335 13.83 7.84 36.37
C THR A 335 14.27 9.01 35.48
N ASP A 336 15.24 9.80 35.94
CA ASP A 336 15.76 10.92 35.14
C ASP A 336 16.53 10.41 33.91
N GLU A 337 17.10 9.21 33.96
CA GLU A 337 17.70 8.55 32.81
C GLU A 337 16.66 8.24 31.74
N GLN A 338 15.49 7.75 32.12
CA GLN A 338 14.39 7.48 31.19
C GLN A 338 13.82 8.76 30.59
N LYS A 339 13.74 9.86 31.36
CA LYS A 339 13.26 11.16 30.82
C LYS A 339 14.17 11.72 29.73
N SER A 340 15.48 11.48 29.84
CA SER A 340 16.47 11.92 28.86
C SER A 340 16.72 10.91 27.74
N SER A 341 16.17 9.70 27.87
CA SER A 341 16.30 8.64 26.86
C SER A 341 15.41 8.92 25.64
N THR A 342 15.90 8.53 24.48
CA THR A 342 15.17 8.57 23.19
C THR A 342 14.79 7.17 22.68
N ASN A 343 15.02 6.15 23.54
CA ASN A 343 14.61 4.78 23.24
C ASN A 343 13.06 4.68 23.20
N PRO A 344 12.46 4.03 22.21
CA PRO A 344 11.01 3.87 22.10
C PRO A 344 10.32 3.31 23.35
N GLU A 345 10.94 2.36 24.05
CA GLU A 345 10.39 1.80 25.29
C GLU A 345 10.31 2.85 26.40
N ASP A 346 11.35 3.67 26.58
CA ASP A 346 11.42 4.72 27.59
C ASP A 346 10.50 5.89 27.23
N LEU A 347 10.47 6.30 25.96
CA LEU A 347 9.57 7.34 25.47
C LEU A 347 8.11 6.97 25.75
N LYS A 348 7.73 5.73 25.42
CA LYS A 348 6.40 5.21 25.67
C LYS A 348 6.08 5.17 27.17
N ALA A 349 7.00 4.66 27.98
CA ALA A 349 6.82 4.61 29.44
C ALA A 349 6.63 6.01 30.07
N CYS A 350 7.40 7.00 29.62
CA CYS A 350 7.22 8.39 30.05
C CYS A 350 5.84 8.93 29.67
N LEU A 351 5.43 8.75 28.42
CA LEU A 351 4.15 9.25 27.92
C LEU A 351 2.95 8.56 28.60
N GLU A 352 3.05 7.28 28.91
CA GLU A 352 2.03 6.56 29.67
C GLU A 352 1.99 6.97 31.15
N ALA A 353 3.13 7.43 31.73
CA ALA A 353 3.22 7.88 33.12
C ALA A 353 2.92 9.38 33.35
N ALA A 354 2.36 10.07 32.33
CA ALA A 354 2.10 11.51 32.34
C ALA A 354 3.37 12.38 32.50
N VAL A 355 4.51 11.90 32.05
CA VAL A 355 5.80 12.61 32.05
C VAL A 355 6.19 12.97 30.63
N ILE A 356 6.48 14.24 30.37
CA ILE A 356 6.96 14.67 29.06
C ILE A 356 8.46 14.37 28.96
N PRO A 357 8.90 13.52 27.99
CA PRO A 357 10.32 13.29 27.75
C PRO A 357 11.06 14.58 27.38
N GLU A 358 12.36 14.66 27.68
CA GLU A 358 13.16 15.85 27.33
C GLU A 358 13.15 16.15 25.85
N ALA A 359 13.17 15.12 25.03
CA ALA A 359 13.12 15.21 23.57
C ALA A 359 11.82 15.85 23.03
N TYR A 360 10.76 15.95 23.84
CA TYR A 360 9.45 16.46 23.42
C TYR A 360 9.02 17.73 24.16
N LYS A 361 9.89 18.35 24.96
CA LYS A 361 9.56 19.58 25.72
C LYS A 361 9.08 20.73 24.83
N ASP A 362 9.60 20.82 23.60
CA ASP A 362 9.23 21.86 22.65
C ASP A 362 7.96 21.55 21.86
N PHE A 363 7.48 20.31 21.91
CA PHE A 363 6.36 19.83 21.08
C PHE A 363 5.10 19.50 21.89
N LEU A 364 5.26 19.02 23.12
CA LEU A 364 4.16 18.55 23.96
C LEU A 364 3.97 19.42 25.18
N THR A 365 2.70 19.72 25.50
CA THR A 365 2.30 20.39 26.73
C THR A 365 1.08 19.72 27.38
N ASP A 366 0.72 20.18 28.58
CA ASP A 366 -0.55 19.89 29.26
C ASP A 366 -0.82 18.38 29.48
N ALA A 367 0.15 17.67 30.09
CA ALA A 367 -0.06 16.29 30.53
C ALA A 367 -1.22 16.20 31.53
N GLN A 368 -2.39 15.77 31.10
CA GLN A 368 -3.59 15.66 31.94
C GLN A 368 -4.03 14.21 32.05
N ILE A 369 -4.12 13.72 33.28
CA ILE A 369 -4.72 12.41 33.55
C ILE A 369 -6.24 12.58 33.60
N VAL A 370 -6.94 11.90 32.70
CA VAL A 370 -8.40 11.99 32.56
C VAL A 370 -9.02 10.61 32.72
N GLU A 371 -10.08 10.52 33.50
CA GLU A 371 -10.86 9.30 33.57
C GLU A 371 -11.84 9.21 32.39
N VAL A 372 -11.62 8.25 31.49
CA VAL A 372 -12.52 7.94 30.40
C VAL A 372 -13.41 6.78 30.80
N LYS A 373 -14.70 6.99 30.75
CA LYS A 373 -15.70 5.93 31.02
C LYS A 373 -15.90 5.11 29.76
N GLU A 374 -15.20 4.01 29.63
CA GLU A 374 -15.52 3.01 28.63
C GLU A 374 -16.64 2.12 29.18
N TYR A 375 -17.74 2.07 28.46
CA TYR A 375 -18.78 1.11 28.73
C TYR A 375 -18.40 -0.19 28.03
N THR A 376 -17.72 -1.10 28.73
CA THR A 376 -17.60 -2.48 28.25
C THR A 376 -19.00 -3.03 28.24
N SER A 377 -19.56 -3.11 27.07
CA SER A 377 -20.73 -3.92 26.85
C SER A 377 -20.32 -5.37 27.00
N ASP A 378 -20.57 -5.87 28.22
CA ASP A 378 -20.86 -7.25 28.46
C ASP A 378 -19.76 -8.31 28.37
N VAL A 379 -19.74 -9.14 29.41
CA VAL A 379 -19.38 -10.57 29.37
C VAL A 379 -19.79 -11.28 28.06
N ALA A 380 -20.87 -10.86 27.40
CA ALA A 380 -21.28 -11.30 26.07
C ALA A 380 -20.26 -10.98 24.96
N GLY A 381 -19.58 -9.82 25.00
CA GLY A 381 -18.56 -9.45 24.01
C GLY A 381 -17.33 -10.36 24.06
N SER A 382 -16.84 -10.68 25.23
CA SER A 382 -15.68 -11.59 25.41
C SER A 382 -16.01 -13.04 25.00
N VAL A 383 -17.26 -13.45 25.09
CA VAL A 383 -17.74 -14.77 24.58
C VAL A 383 -17.77 -14.77 23.07
N VAL A 384 -18.21 -13.68 22.44
CA VAL A 384 -18.28 -13.58 20.97
C VAL A 384 -16.87 -13.58 20.34
N LEU A 385 -15.87 -12.99 20.96
CA LEU A 385 -14.46 -13.02 20.51
C LEU A 385 -13.88 -14.44 20.42
N LYS A 386 -14.43 -15.39 21.18
CA LYS A 386 -13.99 -16.80 21.19
C LYS A 386 -14.86 -17.71 20.32
N MET A 387 -15.91 -17.18 19.68
CA MET A 387 -16.81 -17.96 18.85
C MET A 387 -16.25 -18.20 17.45
N THR A 388 -16.46 -19.40 16.93
CA THR A 388 -16.24 -19.68 15.52
C THR A 388 -17.29 -18.97 14.66
N PRO A 389 -17.06 -18.76 13.36
CA PRO A 389 -18.05 -18.17 12.45
C PRO A 389 -19.41 -18.86 12.45
N GLU A 390 -19.41 -20.19 12.56
CA GLU A 390 -20.62 -21.00 12.65
C GLU A 390 -21.38 -20.72 13.95
N GLN A 391 -20.69 -20.62 15.06
CA GLN A 391 -21.25 -20.26 16.36
C GLN A 391 -21.81 -18.83 16.38
N MET A 392 -21.11 -17.88 15.74
CA MET A 392 -21.59 -16.50 15.57
C MET A 392 -22.87 -16.46 14.74
N ARG A 393 -22.93 -17.25 13.67
CA ARG A 393 -24.12 -17.38 12.81
C ARG A 393 -25.28 -18.00 13.58
N ALA A 394 -25.04 -19.07 14.31
CA ALA A 394 -26.06 -19.71 15.17
C ALA A 394 -26.57 -18.70 16.21
N LYS A 395 -25.69 -17.94 16.85
CA LYS A 395 -26.07 -16.89 17.81
C LYS A 395 -26.90 -15.78 17.17
N ALA A 396 -26.63 -15.43 15.92
CA ALA A 396 -27.40 -14.44 15.20
C ALA A 396 -28.84 -14.91 14.95
N LEU A 397 -29.05 -16.19 14.66
CA LEU A 397 -30.40 -16.79 14.46
C LEU A 397 -31.29 -16.71 15.72
N GLU A 398 -30.71 -16.54 16.91
CA GLU A 398 -31.45 -16.30 18.15
C GLU A 398 -32.07 -14.89 18.24
N GLY A 399 -31.91 -14.05 17.21
CA GLY A 399 -32.45 -12.69 17.15
C GLY A 399 -31.44 -11.60 17.43
N TYR A 400 -30.16 -11.85 17.19
CA TYR A 400 -29.08 -10.88 17.37
C TYR A 400 -28.42 -10.49 16.05
N PHE A 401 -27.82 -9.31 16.03
CA PHE A 401 -26.75 -8.97 15.08
C PHE A 401 -25.42 -9.26 15.77
N VAL A 402 -24.61 -10.16 15.22
CA VAL A 402 -23.31 -10.57 15.78
C VAL A 402 -22.20 -10.10 14.86
N ARG A 403 -21.29 -9.29 15.38
CA ARG A 403 -20.15 -8.75 14.63
C ARG A 403 -18.94 -9.65 14.80
N ASP A 404 -18.39 -10.09 13.70
CA ASP A 404 -17.06 -10.64 13.60
C ASP A 404 -16.07 -9.49 13.38
N ALA A 405 -15.28 -9.19 14.40
CA ALA A 405 -14.33 -8.06 14.38
C ALA A 405 -13.12 -8.38 13.50
N GLU A 406 -12.67 -9.65 13.45
CA GLU A 406 -11.51 -10.07 12.67
C GLU A 406 -11.80 -10.01 11.17
N ARG A 407 -12.99 -10.47 10.76
CA ARG A 407 -13.42 -10.46 9.36
C ARG A 407 -14.17 -9.20 8.95
N ASN A 408 -14.40 -8.29 9.90
CA ASN A 408 -15.12 -7.04 9.73
C ASN A 408 -16.49 -7.19 9.04
N LEU A 409 -17.27 -8.15 9.51
CA LEU A 409 -18.61 -8.45 9.03
C LEU A 409 -19.61 -8.63 10.18
N VAL A 410 -20.90 -8.65 9.86
CA VAL A 410 -21.98 -8.84 10.85
C VAL A 410 -22.92 -9.91 10.35
N TYR A 411 -23.20 -10.92 11.17
CA TYR A 411 -24.28 -11.88 10.93
C TYR A 411 -25.61 -11.28 11.35
N CYS A 412 -26.60 -11.28 10.48
CA CYS A 412 -27.94 -10.80 10.78
C CYS A 412 -28.82 -11.91 11.41
N PRO A 413 -29.98 -11.56 11.99
CA PRO A 413 -30.87 -12.54 12.62
C PRO A 413 -31.45 -13.63 11.70
N GLN A 414 -31.19 -13.59 10.41
CA GLN A 414 -31.49 -14.62 9.44
C GLN A 414 -30.24 -15.43 9.03
N GLY A 415 -29.12 -15.24 9.73
CA GLY A 415 -27.85 -15.90 9.43
C GLY A 415 -27.12 -15.35 8.21
N GLU A 416 -27.63 -14.27 7.60
CA GLU A 416 -27.01 -13.64 6.43
C GLU A 416 -25.91 -12.66 6.82
N ILE A 417 -24.89 -12.58 5.98
CA ILE A 417 -23.73 -11.72 6.23
C ILE A 417 -24.01 -10.29 5.77
N LEU A 418 -23.88 -9.33 6.69
CA LEU A 418 -23.86 -7.89 6.41
C LEU A 418 -22.40 -7.42 6.36
N ARG A 419 -22.04 -6.66 5.34
CA ARG A 419 -20.70 -6.15 5.14
C ARG A 419 -20.60 -4.67 5.43
N GLN A 420 -19.40 -4.19 5.74
CA GLN A 420 -19.16 -2.77 5.97
C GLN A 420 -19.51 -1.96 4.71
N LYS A 421 -20.36 -0.96 4.90
CA LYS A 421 -20.75 0.00 3.86
C LYS A 421 -19.98 1.32 3.99
N SER A 422 -19.87 1.84 5.19
CA SER A 422 -19.25 3.12 5.49
C SER A 422 -18.94 3.26 6.97
N ILE A 423 -18.04 4.16 7.29
CA ILE A 423 -17.82 4.64 8.66
C ILE A 423 -18.48 6.03 8.74
N LYS A 424 -19.28 6.25 9.76
CA LYS A 424 -19.93 7.52 10.03
C LYS A 424 -18.96 8.51 10.70
N ARG A 425 -19.26 9.81 10.65
CA ARG A 425 -18.46 10.87 11.30
C ARG A 425 -18.25 10.67 12.80
N ASN A 426 -19.14 9.92 13.46
CA ASN A 426 -19.07 9.59 14.88
C ASN A 426 -18.37 8.23 15.15
N GLY A 427 -17.57 7.72 14.25
CA GLY A 427 -16.84 6.45 14.39
C GLY A 427 -17.68 5.17 14.26
N MET A 428 -19.00 5.28 14.10
CA MET A 428 -19.88 4.12 13.94
C MET A 428 -19.67 3.44 12.59
N ILE A 429 -19.41 2.16 12.60
CA ILE A 429 -19.26 1.33 11.40
C ILE A 429 -20.65 0.83 10.97
N ARG A 430 -21.00 1.12 9.72
CA ARG A 430 -22.30 0.73 9.14
C ARG A 430 -22.13 -0.51 8.27
N TYR A 431 -22.95 -1.52 8.55
CA TYR A 431 -23.01 -2.77 7.81
C TYR A 431 -24.35 -2.92 7.11
N CYS A 432 -24.37 -3.45 5.89
CA CYS A 432 -25.58 -3.78 5.16
C CYS A 432 -25.34 -4.89 4.11
N ASN A 433 -26.44 -5.54 3.69
CA ASN A 433 -26.47 -6.42 2.53
C ASN A 433 -27.82 -6.23 1.83
N LYS A 434 -27.81 -5.44 0.75
CA LYS A 434 -29.04 -5.10 0.01
C LYS A 434 -29.67 -6.30 -0.66
N LEU A 435 -28.84 -7.24 -1.14
CA LEU A 435 -29.30 -8.42 -1.87
C LEU A 435 -29.93 -9.46 -0.95
N ALA A 436 -29.25 -9.79 0.15
CA ALA A 436 -29.79 -10.68 1.17
C ALA A 436 -31.13 -10.13 1.72
N CYS A 437 -31.18 -8.82 2.02
CA CYS A 437 -32.42 -8.19 2.47
C CYS A 437 -33.53 -8.20 1.43
N LYS A 438 -33.23 -8.12 0.14
CA LYS A 438 -34.21 -8.20 -0.95
C LYS A 438 -34.84 -9.60 -1.07
N LYS A 439 -34.02 -10.63 -0.86
CA LYS A 439 -34.45 -12.06 -0.88
C LYS A 439 -35.03 -12.53 0.46
N CYS A 440 -34.86 -11.77 1.53
CA CYS A 440 -35.24 -12.15 2.89
C CYS A 440 -36.77 -12.25 3.05
N LYS A 441 -37.25 -13.39 3.50
CA LYS A 441 -38.68 -13.62 3.79
C LYS A 441 -39.14 -12.88 5.05
N CYS A 442 -38.26 -12.67 6.02
CA CYS A 442 -38.52 -11.93 7.26
C CYS A 442 -38.11 -10.48 7.10
N LYS A 443 -39.06 -9.59 6.83
CA LYS A 443 -38.81 -8.16 6.75
C LYS A 443 -38.55 -7.59 8.15
N CYS A 444 -37.27 -7.57 8.57
CA CYS A 444 -36.84 -6.99 9.85
C CYS A 444 -36.69 -5.44 9.81
N THR A 445 -37.11 -4.80 8.73
CA THR A 445 -37.07 -3.34 8.56
C THR A 445 -38.16 -2.86 7.62
N ILE A 446 -38.66 -1.66 7.84
CA ILE A 446 -39.62 -0.96 6.95
C ILE A 446 -38.90 -0.43 5.71
N GLN A 447 -37.57 -0.20 5.79
CA GLN A 447 -36.74 0.28 4.68
C GLN A 447 -36.47 -0.82 3.66
N LYS A 448 -35.99 -0.44 2.46
CA LYS A 448 -35.66 -1.38 1.37
C LYS A 448 -34.64 -2.45 1.80
N PHE A 449 -33.78 -2.15 2.77
CA PHE A 449 -32.80 -3.08 3.36
C PHE A 449 -32.41 -2.60 4.77
N LYS A 450 -31.92 -3.54 5.60
CA LYS A 450 -31.48 -3.25 6.96
C LYS A 450 -30.05 -2.74 6.95
N GLU A 451 -29.82 -1.65 7.69
CA GLU A 451 -28.48 -1.16 8.06
C GLU A 451 -28.27 -1.44 9.56
N ALA A 452 -27.12 -2.00 9.89
CA ALA A 452 -26.70 -2.23 11.27
C ALA A 452 -25.46 -1.40 11.56
N ASP A 453 -25.55 -0.51 12.55
CA ASP A 453 -24.45 0.36 12.96
C ASP A 453 -23.82 -0.20 14.24
N PHE A 454 -22.48 -0.31 14.24
CA PHE A 454 -21.69 -0.83 15.37
C PHE A 454 -20.58 0.12 15.74
N ASN A 455 -20.27 0.27 17.03
CA ASN A 455 -19.01 0.83 17.51
C ASN A 455 -17.90 -0.18 17.32
N LYS A 456 -16.64 0.24 17.37
CA LYS A 456 -15.47 -0.65 17.30
C LYS A 456 -15.56 -1.80 18.34
N ASP A 457 -16.10 -1.52 19.54
CA ASP A 457 -16.11 -2.43 20.68
C ASP A 457 -17.41 -3.25 20.84
N THR A 458 -18.46 -2.89 20.11
CA THR A 458 -19.73 -3.62 20.17
C THR A 458 -19.68 -4.83 19.26
N LEU A 459 -19.78 -6.03 19.80
CA LEU A 459 -19.76 -7.29 19.05
C LEU A 459 -21.13 -7.92 18.86
N ILE A 460 -22.13 -7.58 19.69
CA ILE A 460 -23.46 -8.14 19.61
C ILE A 460 -24.53 -7.07 19.84
N LYS A 461 -25.61 -7.10 19.06
CA LYS A 461 -26.79 -6.23 19.22
C LYS A 461 -28.08 -7.03 19.07
N ALA A 462 -28.93 -6.99 20.08
CA ALA A 462 -30.26 -7.57 19.98
C ALA A 462 -31.16 -6.78 19.02
N THR A 463 -31.99 -7.44 18.25
CA THR A 463 -33.07 -6.83 17.47
C THR A 463 -34.14 -6.21 18.39
N GLU A 464 -35.00 -5.37 17.85
CA GLU A 464 -36.11 -4.78 18.62
C GLU A 464 -37.05 -5.85 19.19
N ALA A 465 -37.35 -6.89 18.40
CA ALA A 465 -38.17 -8.02 18.84
C ALA A 465 -37.46 -8.75 20.00
N LYS A 466 -36.18 -9.07 19.87
CA LYS A 466 -35.42 -9.73 20.94
C LYS A 466 -35.28 -8.86 22.17
N ARG A 467 -35.13 -7.53 22.01
CA ARG A 467 -35.11 -6.59 23.13
C ARG A 467 -36.42 -6.55 23.89
N LYS A 468 -37.57 -6.63 23.21
CA LYS A 468 -38.88 -6.72 23.85
C LYS A 468 -38.99 -8.02 24.63
N GLN A 469 -38.65 -9.14 23.99
CA GLN A 469 -38.64 -10.46 24.62
C GLN A 469 -37.76 -10.48 25.88
N LEU A 470 -36.49 -9.99 25.77
CA LEU A 470 -35.58 -9.89 26.92
C LEU A 470 -36.07 -8.93 28.01
N LYS A 471 -36.80 -7.88 27.66
CA LYS A 471 -37.44 -6.99 28.64
C LYS A 471 -38.57 -7.69 29.39
N GLU A 472 -39.36 -8.49 28.73
CA GLU A 472 -40.41 -9.28 29.36
C GLU A 472 -39.86 -10.41 30.24
N GLU A 473 -38.85 -11.14 29.74
CA GLU A 473 -38.15 -12.22 30.48
C GLU A 473 -37.35 -11.72 31.71
N ASN A 474 -36.89 -10.46 31.66
CA ASN A 474 -36.09 -9.84 32.74
C ASN A 474 -36.86 -8.82 33.57
N LYS A 475 -38.19 -8.79 33.47
CA LYS A 475 -39.05 -7.84 34.20
C LYS A 475 -38.91 -7.97 35.71
N ASP A 476 -38.68 -9.20 36.18
CA ASP A 476 -38.53 -9.54 37.59
C ASP A 476 -37.11 -9.89 38.01
N LYS A 477 -36.11 -9.75 37.13
CA LYS A 477 -34.69 -10.00 37.45
C LYS A 477 -33.98 -8.71 37.75
N PRO A 478 -33.13 -8.65 38.82
CA PRO A 478 -32.31 -7.49 39.09
C PRO A 478 -31.37 -7.27 37.90
N LYS A 479 -31.29 -6.01 37.43
CA LYS A 479 -30.41 -5.66 36.31
C LYS A 479 -28.98 -6.00 36.69
N PRO A 480 -28.24 -6.78 35.89
CA PRO A 480 -26.84 -7.00 36.16
C PRO A 480 -26.11 -5.65 36.19
N PRO A 481 -25.18 -5.46 37.14
CA PRO A 481 -24.44 -4.20 37.23
C PRO A 481 -23.72 -3.97 35.88
N ARG A 482 -23.96 -2.82 35.26
CA ARG A 482 -23.13 -2.36 34.16
C ARG A 482 -21.74 -2.15 34.71
N MET A 483 -20.79 -3.02 34.38
CA MET A 483 -19.39 -2.77 34.71
C MET A 483 -18.93 -1.56 33.93
N LYS A 484 -18.82 -0.43 34.60
CA LYS A 484 -18.09 0.74 34.13
C LYS A 484 -16.62 0.42 34.31
N VAL A 485 -15.91 0.14 33.23
CA VAL A 485 -14.46 0.18 33.27
C VAL A 485 -14.10 1.65 33.14
N VAL A 486 -13.60 2.20 34.23
CA VAL A 486 -13.00 3.54 34.22
C VAL A 486 -11.55 3.34 33.80
N LYS A 487 -11.21 3.72 32.58
CA LYS A 487 -9.85 3.73 32.09
C LYS A 487 -9.25 5.11 32.35
N LYS A 488 -8.10 5.17 32.97
CA LYS A 488 -7.32 6.40 33.06
C LYS A 488 -6.46 6.53 31.81
N VAL A 489 -6.48 7.70 31.23
CA VAL A 489 -5.68 8.03 30.04
C VAL A 489 -4.95 9.34 30.29
N VAL A 490 -3.78 9.49 29.69
CA VAL A 490 -3.05 10.75 29.66
C VAL A 490 -3.34 11.45 28.34
N ARG A 491 -3.70 12.72 28.39
CA ARG A 491 -3.86 13.58 27.22
C ARG A 491 -2.76 14.62 27.19
N TYR A 492 -2.19 14.79 26.04
CA TYR A 492 -1.20 15.82 25.72
C TYR A 492 -1.72 16.73 24.63
N VAL A 493 -1.27 17.98 24.64
CA VAL A 493 -1.43 18.89 23.52
C VAL A 493 -0.14 18.89 22.70
N LEU A 494 -0.21 18.40 21.47
CA LEU A 494 0.88 18.44 20.51
C LEU A 494 0.80 19.76 19.74
N HIS A 495 1.86 20.55 19.78
CA HIS A 495 2.01 21.79 19.01
C HIS A 495 2.56 21.50 17.63
N LEU A 496 1.89 22.00 16.61
CA LEU A 496 2.22 21.77 15.21
C LEU A 496 2.99 22.97 14.63
N ASP A 497 4.07 22.72 13.89
CA ASP A 497 4.88 23.74 13.23
C ASP A 497 4.23 24.15 11.90
N GLN A 498 3.59 25.32 11.90
CA GLN A 498 2.88 25.86 10.74
C GLN A 498 3.79 26.06 9.53
N ASN A 499 5.03 26.51 9.73
CA ASN A 499 5.98 26.75 8.63
C ASN A 499 6.35 25.44 7.90
N LYS A 500 6.53 24.36 8.66
CA LYS A 500 6.81 23.03 8.09
C LYS A 500 5.58 22.49 7.35
N MET A 501 4.38 22.70 7.89
CA MET A 501 3.13 22.31 7.24
C MET A 501 2.90 23.07 5.92
N ASP A 502 3.18 24.36 5.86
CA ASP A 502 3.03 25.17 4.65
C ASP A 502 4.01 24.76 3.55
N ASN A 503 5.26 24.45 3.91
CA ASN A 503 6.29 23.98 2.99
C ASN A 503 6.06 22.56 2.46
N ARG A 504 5.20 21.78 3.10
CA ARG A 504 4.95 20.37 2.77
C ARG A 504 4.67 20.13 1.28
N LYS A 505 3.81 20.97 0.66
CA LYS A 505 3.41 20.78 -0.74
C LYS A 505 4.59 20.81 -1.70
N CYS A 506 5.52 21.73 -1.51
CA CYS A 506 6.70 21.85 -2.34
C CYS A 506 7.62 20.63 -2.19
N LEU A 507 7.63 20.00 -1.01
CA LEU A 507 8.50 18.87 -0.71
C LEU A 507 7.92 17.55 -1.23
N SER A 508 6.72 17.20 -0.81
CA SER A 508 6.18 15.85 -1.01
C SER A 508 5.50 15.64 -2.38
N GLU A 509 4.87 16.68 -2.96
CA GLU A 509 4.20 16.57 -4.26
C GLU A 509 5.19 16.58 -5.45
N HIS A 510 6.36 17.23 -5.29
CA HIS A 510 7.37 17.36 -6.34
C HIS A 510 7.91 16.00 -6.84
N PRO A 511 8.33 15.05 -5.99
CA PRO A 511 8.80 13.75 -6.47
C PRO A 511 7.74 12.98 -7.26
N PHE A 512 6.48 12.96 -6.80
CA PHE A 512 5.40 12.31 -7.54
C PHE A 512 5.09 12.99 -8.87
N GLY A 513 5.14 14.32 -8.91
CA GLY A 513 5.02 15.10 -10.14
C GLY A 513 6.11 14.71 -11.15
N THR A 514 7.36 14.67 -10.71
CA THR A 514 8.50 14.27 -11.54
C THR A 514 8.37 12.82 -12.01
N MET A 515 8.13 11.87 -11.11
CA MET A 515 7.99 10.46 -11.47
C MET A 515 6.84 10.23 -12.46
N LYS A 516 5.67 10.79 -12.20
CA LYS A 516 4.48 10.53 -13.03
C LYS A 516 4.50 11.29 -14.34
N ARG A 517 4.84 12.58 -14.34
CA ARG A 517 4.77 13.45 -15.52
C ARG A 517 6.05 13.42 -16.33
N ALA A 518 7.20 13.69 -15.70
CA ALA A 518 8.47 13.78 -16.41
C ALA A 518 9.05 12.40 -16.77
N LEU A 519 8.89 11.39 -15.89
CA LEU A 519 9.46 10.05 -16.09
C LEU A 519 8.42 9.01 -16.57
N GLY A 520 7.16 9.39 -16.78
CA GLY A 520 6.10 8.47 -17.24
C GLY A 520 5.84 7.27 -16.33
N GLN A 521 6.20 7.39 -15.04
CA GLN A 521 6.16 6.31 -14.06
C GLN A 521 4.84 6.36 -13.27
N TYR A 522 3.70 6.24 -13.92
CA TYR A 522 2.37 6.30 -13.31
C TYR A 522 1.67 4.94 -13.18
N TYR A 523 2.29 3.86 -13.69
CA TYR A 523 1.80 2.49 -13.63
C TYR A 523 2.92 1.50 -13.45
N PHE A 524 2.61 0.35 -12.84
CA PHE A 524 3.53 -0.76 -12.68
C PHE A 524 3.46 -1.74 -13.85
N LEU A 525 4.56 -2.42 -14.12
CA LEU A 525 4.65 -3.51 -15.09
C LEU A 525 4.56 -4.87 -14.41
N LEU A 526 4.81 -4.93 -13.12
CA LEU A 526 4.83 -6.14 -12.32
C LEU A 526 3.52 -6.33 -11.55
N LYS A 527 3.25 -7.56 -11.14
CA LYS A 527 2.07 -7.98 -10.37
C LYS A 527 2.50 -8.51 -9.01
N GLY A 528 1.69 -8.23 -7.99
CA GLY A 528 1.93 -8.63 -6.62
C GLY A 528 2.79 -7.63 -5.85
N LYS A 529 2.40 -7.32 -4.61
CA LYS A 529 2.96 -6.26 -3.75
C LYS A 529 4.50 -6.30 -3.69
N LEU A 530 5.09 -7.49 -3.50
CA LEU A 530 6.54 -7.63 -3.35
C LEU A 530 7.33 -7.25 -4.62
N LYS A 531 6.80 -7.57 -5.81
CA LYS A 531 7.44 -7.20 -7.09
C LYS A 531 7.21 -5.73 -7.42
N VAL A 532 6.03 -5.23 -7.09
CA VAL A 532 5.68 -3.81 -7.23
C VAL A 532 6.56 -2.94 -6.31
N THR A 533 6.86 -3.40 -5.08
CA THR A 533 7.81 -2.74 -4.18
C THR A 533 9.21 -2.65 -4.80
N ALA A 534 9.71 -3.72 -5.45
CA ALA A 534 10.98 -3.68 -6.15
C ALA A 534 10.97 -2.71 -7.34
N GLU A 535 9.87 -2.67 -8.09
CA GLU A 535 9.70 -1.72 -9.20
C GLU A 535 9.65 -0.27 -8.69
N MET A 536 8.97 -0.02 -7.56
CA MET A 536 8.95 1.29 -6.93
C MET A 536 10.35 1.70 -6.43
N GLY A 537 11.12 0.75 -5.89
CA GLY A 537 12.53 0.99 -5.53
C GLY A 537 13.36 1.51 -6.70
N LEU A 538 13.17 0.97 -7.90
CA LEU A 538 13.83 1.47 -9.12
C LEU A 538 13.33 2.87 -9.53
N PHE A 539 12.04 3.18 -9.32
CA PHE A 539 11.52 4.54 -9.55
C PHE A 539 12.16 5.54 -8.60
N CYS A 540 12.18 5.24 -7.30
CA CYS A 540 12.80 6.09 -6.30
C CYS A 540 14.31 6.25 -6.53
N LEU A 541 15.00 5.16 -6.88
CA LEU A 541 16.43 5.19 -7.22
C LEU A 541 16.69 6.09 -8.44
N SER A 542 15.90 5.97 -9.51
CA SER A 542 16.06 6.81 -10.70
C SER A 542 15.81 8.28 -10.42
N TYR A 543 14.86 8.58 -9.55
CA TYR A 543 14.62 9.94 -9.07
C TYR A 543 15.78 10.48 -8.25
N ASN A 544 16.25 9.71 -7.27
CA ASN A 544 17.36 10.12 -6.40
C ASN A 544 18.69 10.25 -7.16
N LEU A 545 18.96 9.38 -8.14
CA LEU A 545 20.12 9.52 -9.03
C LEU A 545 20.10 10.86 -9.78
N ARG A 546 18.97 11.22 -10.39
CA ARG A 546 18.81 12.51 -11.07
C ARG A 546 19.04 13.67 -10.12
N ARG A 547 18.48 13.58 -8.92
CA ARG A 547 18.61 14.62 -7.91
C ARG A 547 20.05 14.76 -7.43
N ALA A 548 20.73 13.64 -7.12
CA ALA A 548 22.13 13.63 -6.71
C ALA A 548 23.05 14.20 -7.82
N ILE A 549 22.84 13.80 -9.08
CA ILE A 549 23.56 14.35 -10.23
C ILE A 549 23.34 15.86 -10.35
N SER A 550 22.11 16.33 -10.18
CA SER A 550 21.80 17.76 -10.19
C SER A 550 22.48 18.55 -9.06
N LEU A 551 22.67 17.94 -7.89
CA LEU A 551 23.26 18.59 -6.71
C LEU A 551 24.80 18.59 -6.72
N LYS A 552 25.42 17.53 -7.24
CA LYS A 552 26.90 17.33 -7.13
C LYS A 552 27.61 17.16 -8.47
N GLY A 553 26.89 16.78 -9.53
CA GLY A 553 27.48 16.37 -10.81
C GLY A 553 28.06 14.96 -10.80
N VAL A 554 28.14 14.34 -12.00
CA VAL A 554 28.59 12.96 -12.15
C VAL A 554 30.04 12.76 -11.70
N PRO A 555 31.00 13.59 -12.11
CA PRO A 555 32.41 13.38 -11.74
C PRO A 555 32.64 13.40 -10.23
N ALA A 556 31.99 14.32 -9.50
CA ALA A 556 32.16 14.44 -8.06
C ALA A 556 31.54 13.23 -7.31
N LEU A 557 30.40 12.71 -7.81
CA LEU A 557 29.78 11.52 -7.25
C LEU A 557 30.66 10.28 -7.46
N ILE A 558 31.27 10.12 -8.65
CA ILE A 558 32.18 9.00 -8.94
C ILE A 558 33.44 9.10 -8.07
N ALA A 559 34.05 10.28 -7.95
CA ALA A 559 35.22 10.48 -7.10
C ALA A 559 34.95 10.15 -5.61
N SER A 560 33.71 10.20 -5.19
CA SER A 560 33.30 9.86 -3.81
C SER A 560 32.99 8.37 -3.59
N LEU A 561 32.94 7.59 -4.65
CA LEU A 561 32.71 6.11 -4.58
C LEU A 561 34.05 5.35 -4.46
N GLY A 562 35.11 5.92 -4.89
CA GLY A 562 36.43 5.27 -4.94
C GLY A 562 37.49 5.98 -4.31
#